data_479b8b0f63a06955c321352a16305c3c
#
_entry.id   479b8b0f63a06955c321352a16305c3c
#
_cell.length_a   1.000
_cell.length_b   1.000
_cell.length_c   1.000
_cell.angle_alpha   90.00
_cell.angle_beta   90.00
_cell.angle_gamma   90.00
#
_symmetry.space_group_name_H-M   'P 1'
#
loop_
_entity.id
_entity.type
_entity.pdbx_description
1 polymer ?
#
loop_
_entity_poly.entity_id
_entity_poly.type
_entity_poly.pdbx_seq_one_letter_code
_entity_poly.pdbx_strand_id
1 'polypeptide(L)'
;LVRAFKALPTHPRVVLLLPIAVFKKDTAGIYDPVIVQRIIPQLEEAAYRDSVEVVDLHSLFMDKAAMLHDGVHPDTAGASAIATRLALVLRQDISDRFNIWQHLDQTLSPQLSSFYGYTCASFTFEGHSCKIVQPKHAAKGHPWGWRARFWGHEPQADIDLLQRGFL
;
A
#
# COMPACT_ATOMS: atom_id res chain seq x y z
N LEU A 1 -13.37 6.51 11.26
CA LEU A 1 -12.11 6.80 11.94
C LEU A 1 -11.13 7.51 10.98
N VAL A 2 -10.75 6.92 9.83
CA VAL A 2 -9.81 7.49 8.85
C VAL A 2 -10.17 8.93 8.48
N ARG A 3 -11.43 9.17 8.09
CA ARG A 3 -11.91 10.51 7.70
C ARG A 3 -11.78 11.54 8.83
N ALA A 4 -11.99 11.12 10.08
CA ALA A 4 -11.84 11.99 11.24
C ALA A 4 -10.38 12.46 11.40
N PHE A 5 -9.41 11.54 11.23
CA PHE A 5 -7.99 11.91 11.25
C PHE A 5 -7.61 12.81 10.09
N LYS A 6 -8.06 12.50 8.87
CA LYS A 6 -7.78 13.34 7.68
C LYS A 6 -8.37 14.75 7.78
N ALA A 7 -9.45 14.92 8.54
CA ALA A 7 -10.10 16.21 8.74
C ALA A 7 -9.45 17.09 9.83
N LEU A 8 -8.43 16.59 10.53
CA LEU A 8 -7.71 17.39 11.52
C LEU A 8 -6.99 18.58 10.86
N PRO A 9 -6.91 19.74 11.53
CA PRO A 9 -6.23 20.93 11.01
C PRO A 9 -4.76 20.71 10.65
N THR A 10 -4.13 19.73 11.27
CA THR A 10 -2.73 19.34 11.02
C THR A 10 -2.56 18.55 9.73
N HIS A 11 -3.65 18.13 9.07
CA HIS A 11 -3.63 17.29 7.86
C HIS A 11 -2.65 16.10 7.96
N PRO A 12 -2.75 15.25 8.99
CA PRO A 12 -1.76 14.19 9.22
C PRO A 12 -1.76 13.19 8.06
N ARG A 13 -0.58 12.64 7.78
CA ARG A 13 -0.45 11.46 6.94
C ARG A 13 -1.11 10.28 7.66
N VAL A 14 -2.09 9.67 7.04
CA VAL A 14 -2.80 8.49 7.56
C VAL A 14 -2.32 7.27 6.80
N VAL A 15 -1.94 6.23 7.53
CA VAL A 15 -1.52 4.95 6.97
C VAL A 15 -2.33 3.84 7.65
N LEU A 16 -2.92 2.95 6.88
CA LEU A 16 -3.59 1.75 7.38
C LEU A 16 -2.61 0.57 7.38
N LEU A 17 -2.55 -0.14 8.49
CA LEU A 17 -1.78 -1.38 8.59
C LEU A 17 -2.72 -2.56 8.45
N LEU A 18 -2.44 -3.47 7.51
CA LEU A 18 -3.14 -4.75 7.46
C LEU A 18 -2.68 -5.61 8.64
N PRO A 19 -3.57 -6.43 9.23
CA PRO A 19 -3.21 -7.35 10.30
C PRO A 19 -2.09 -8.29 9.88
N ILE A 20 -1.23 -8.67 10.81
CA ILE A 20 -0.22 -9.71 10.56
C ILE A 20 -0.89 -11.08 10.35
N ALA A 21 -0.18 -12.01 9.69
CA ALA A 21 -0.61 -13.39 9.58
C ALA A 21 -0.66 -14.06 10.96
N VAL A 22 -1.66 -14.92 11.17
CA VAL A 22 -1.92 -15.61 12.43
C VAL A 22 -1.76 -17.12 12.23
N PHE A 23 -0.99 -17.75 13.11
CA PHE A 23 -0.66 -19.18 13.02
C PHE A 23 -1.38 -20.03 14.06
N LYS A 24 -2.21 -19.41 14.91
CA LYS A 24 -3.02 -20.13 15.88
C LYS A 24 -4.18 -20.83 15.16
N LYS A 25 -4.34 -22.13 15.42
CA LYS A 25 -5.51 -22.88 14.95
C LYS A 25 -6.65 -22.60 15.91
N ASP A 26 -7.52 -21.70 15.52
CA ASP A 26 -8.73 -21.33 16.20
C ASP A 26 -8.58 -20.64 17.50
N THR A 27 -9.53 -20.14 17.92
CA THR A 27 -10.52 -20.43 18.90
C THR A 27 -11.11 -19.21 19.59
N ALA A 28 -10.48 -18.12 19.62
CA ALA A 28 -11.01 -16.91 20.26
C ALA A 28 -11.43 -15.85 19.22
N GLY A 29 -11.79 -16.29 18.00
CA GLY A 29 -12.17 -15.39 16.92
C GLY A 29 -10.98 -14.83 16.12
N ILE A 30 -9.76 -15.20 16.47
CA ILE A 30 -8.56 -14.79 15.72
C ILE A 30 -8.12 -15.96 14.84
N TYR A 31 -8.53 -15.91 13.57
CA TYR A 31 -8.32 -16.99 12.62
C TYR A 31 -7.90 -16.43 11.28
N ASP A 32 -6.74 -16.86 10.78
CA ASP A 32 -6.11 -16.28 9.60
C ASP A 32 -7.00 -16.27 8.34
N PRO A 33 -7.73 -17.34 7.99
CA PRO A 33 -8.66 -17.29 6.86
C PRO A 33 -9.73 -16.20 6.97
N VAL A 34 -10.17 -15.83 8.17
CA VAL A 34 -11.12 -14.73 8.37
C VAL A 34 -10.42 -13.39 8.15
N ILE A 35 -9.15 -13.28 8.58
CA ILE A 35 -8.34 -12.09 8.32
C ILE A 35 -8.22 -11.87 6.81
N VAL A 36 -7.79 -12.90 6.08
CA VAL A 36 -7.56 -12.83 4.63
C VAL A 36 -8.85 -12.62 3.84
N GLN A 37 -9.92 -13.36 4.18
CA GLN A 37 -11.13 -13.38 3.37
C GLN A 37 -12.11 -12.26 3.71
N ARG A 38 -12.03 -11.68 4.90
CA ARG A 38 -13.03 -10.71 5.37
C ARG A 38 -12.44 -9.39 5.86
N ILE A 39 -11.37 -9.41 6.65
CA ILE A 39 -10.84 -8.19 7.28
C ILE A 39 -9.99 -7.40 6.28
N ILE A 40 -9.02 -8.04 5.66
CA ILE A 40 -8.11 -7.39 4.70
C ILE A 40 -8.88 -6.74 3.55
N PRO A 41 -9.81 -7.42 2.85
CA PRO A 41 -10.57 -6.79 1.77
C PRO A 41 -11.35 -5.55 2.21
N GLN A 42 -11.92 -5.54 3.42
CA GLN A 42 -12.64 -4.37 3.93
C GLN A 42 -11.70 -3.21 4.25
N LEU A 43 -10.50 -3.50 4.77
CA LEU A 43 -9.49 -2.47 5.03
C LEU A 43 -8.95 -1.88 3.72
N GLU A 44 -8.72 -2.71 2.71
CA GLU A 44 -8.28 -2.28 1.38
C GLU A 44 -9.36 -1.44 0.68
N GLU A 45 -10.62 -1.85 0.75
CA GLU A 45 -11.73 -1.06 0.22
C GLU A 45 -11.84 0.30 0.92
N ALA A 46 -11.71 0.33 2.25
CA ALA A 46 -11.72 1.57 3.01
C ALA A 46 -10.53 2.47 2.65
N ALA A 47 -9.34 1.89 2.49
CA ALA A 47 -8.14 2.60 2.08
C ALA A 47 -8.28 3.19 0.68
N TYR A 48 -8.79 2.43 -0.26
CA TYR A 48 -9.05 2.89 -1.62
C TYR A 48 -10.06 4.04 -1.63
N ARG A 49 -11.23 3.85 -0.99
CA ARG A 49 -12.30 4.85 -0.92
C ARG A 49 -11.87 6.14 -0.25
N ASP A 50 -11.09 6.06 0.81
CA ASP A 50 -10.67 7.22 1.59
C ASP A 50 -9.27 7.75 1.18
N SER A 51 -8.67 7.19 0.11
CA SER A 51 -7.37 7.59 -0.44
C SER A 51 -6.27 7.64 0.63
N VAL A 52 -6.06 6.53 1.32
CA VAL A 52 -4.99 6.37 2.31
C VAL A 52 -4.05 5.24 1.94
N GLU A 53 -2.83 5.35 2.40
CA GLU A 53 -1.80 4.34 2.19
C GLU A 53 -2.10 3.08 2.99
N VAL A 54 -1.70 1.93 2.45
CA VAL A 54 -1.77 0.63 3.13
C VAL A 54 -0.37 0.09 3.30
N VAL A 55 -0.06 -0.46 4.47
CA VAL A 55 1.14 -1.28 4.69
C VAL A 55 0.70 -2.70 4.93
N ASP A 56 1.10 -3.59 4.04
CA ASP A 56 0.82 -5.01 4.16
C ASP A 56 1.79 -5.67 5.17
N LEU A 57 1.28 -5.88 6.37
CA LEU A 57 1.99 -6.64 7.40
C LEU A 57 1.63 -8.13 7.34
N HIS A 58 0.52 -8.49 6.66
CA HIS A 58 0.12 -9.89 6.54
C HIS A 58 1.17 -10.68 5.75
N SER A 59 1.46 -10.21 4.54
CA SER A 59 2.49 -10.84 3.69
C SER A 59 3.88 -10.80 4.33
N LEU A 60 4.19 -9.75 5.08
CA LEU A 60 5.45 -9.67 5.85
C LEU A 60 5.62 -10.83 6.83
N PHE A 61 4.51 -11.34 7.40
CA PHE A 61 4.54 -12.36 8.45
C PHE A 61 4.23 -13.77 7.99
N MET A 62 3.88 -14.01 6.73
CA MET A 62 3.48 -15.34 6.23
C MET A 62 4.51 -16.45 6.49
N ASP A 63 5.79 -16.10 6.56
CA ASP A 63 6.92 -17.02 6.81
C ASP A 63 7.53 -16.86 8.21
N LYS A 64 6.91 -16.10 9.12
CA LYS A 64 7.51 -15.69 10.40
C LYS A 64 6.77 -16.23 11.62
N ALA A 65 6.22 -17.45 11.52
CA ALA A 65 5.52 -18.09 12.64
C ALA A 65 6.37 -18.16 13.93
N ALA A 66 7.69 -18.33 13.79
CA ALA A 66 8.62 -18.39 14.92
C ALA A 66 8.74 -17.07 15.69
N MET A 67 8.30 -15.94 15.11
CA MET A 67 8.28 -14.62 15.77
C MET A 67 6.97 -14.34 16.53
N LEU A 68 6.06 -15.34 16.58
CA LEU A 68 4.78 -15.25 17.28
C LEU A 68 4.64 -16.45 18.24
N HIS A 69 5.09 -16.30 19.49
CA HIS A 69 5.12 -17.41 20.46
C HIS A 69 3.76 -18.03 20.73
N ASP A 70 2.70 -17.23 20.72
CA ASP A 70 1.32 -17.71 20.90
C ASP A 70 0.57 -17.86 19.58
N GLY A 71 1.27 -17.67 18.45
CA GLY A 71 0.72 -17.70 17.10
C GLY A 71 -0.06 -16.45 16.69
N VAL A 72 -0.09 -15.41 17.54
CA VAL A 72 -0.86 -14.17 17.31
C VAL A 72 -0.02 -12.92 17.57
N HIS A 73 0.66 -12.86 18.71
CA HIS A 73 1.36 -11.66 19.13
C HIS A 73 2.84 -11.73 18.77
N PRO A 74 3.37 -10.69 18.09
CA PRO A 74 4.78 -10.65 17.74
C PRO A 74 5.65 -10.48 18.98
N ASP A 75 6.74 -11.23 19.02
CA ASP A 75 7.82 -11.05 19.98
C ASP A 75 8.70 -9.82 19.63
N THR A 76 9.83 -9.66 20.30
CA THR A 76 10.77 -8.56 20.05
C THR A 76 11.29 -8.56 18.60
N ALA A 77 11.55 -9.73 18.01
CA ALA A 77 12.02 -9.86 16.64
C ALA A 77 10.90 -9.50 15.65
N GLY A 78 9.67 -9.96 15.90
CA GLY A 78 8.49 -9.60 15.13
C GLY A 78 8.18 -8.10 15.22
N ALA A 79 8.23 -7.52 16.41
CA ALA A 79 8.07 -6.09 16.60
C ALA A 79 9.14 -5.27 15.84
N SER A 80 10.40 -5.74 15.84
CA SER A 80 11.48 -5.13 15.07
C SER A 80 11.26 -5.21 13.57
N ALA A 81 10.71 -6.33 13.07
CA ALA A 81 10.37 -6.49 11.65
C ALA A 81 9.27 -5.49 11.24
N ILE A 82 8.23 -5.32 12.06
CA ILE A 82 7.19 -4.32 11.85
C ILE A 82 7.79 -2.90 11.85
N ALA A 83 8.58 -2.57 12.85
CA ALA A 83 9.21 -1.26 12.96
C ALA A 83 10.10 -0.93 11.76
N THR A 84 10.87 -1.91 11.28
CA THR A 84 11.71 -1.77 10.08
C THR A 84 10.85 -1.50 8.85
N ARG A 85 9.75 -2.24 8.67
CA ARG A 85 8.82 -2.03 7.55
C ARG A 85 8.19 -0.64 7.60
N LEU A 86 7.71 -0.22 8.76
CA LEU A 86 7.12 1.10 8.95
C LEU A 86 8.15 2.22 8.74
N ALA A 87 9.38 2.04 9.21
CA ALA A 87 10.44 3.01 9.00
C ALA A 87 10.74 3.24 7.51
N LEU A 88 10.71 2.19 6.69
CA LEU A 88 10.86 2.33 5.24
C LEU A 88 9.74 3.17 4.63
N VAL A 89 8.49 2.93 5.05
CA VAL A 89 7.33 3.67 4.53
C VAL A 89 7.31 5.12 5.02
N LEU A 90 7.64 5.35 6.29
CA LEU A 90 7.57 6.68 6.89
C LEU A 90 8.75 7.57 6.53
N ARG A 91 9.94 6.98 6.31
CA ARG A 91 11.15 7.70 5.89
C ARG A 91 11.16 8.08 4.41
N GLN A 92 10.18 7.66 3.64
CA GLN A 92 10.02 8.16 2.29
C GLN A 92 9.80 9.68 2.36
N ASP A 93 10.90 10.39 2.33
CA ASP A 93 10.91 11.83 2.50
C ASP A 93 10.29 12.52 1.27
N ILE A 94 9.59 13.61 1.54
CA ILE A 94 8.77 14.32 0.56
C ILE A 94 9.64 15.20 -0.36
N SER A 95 10.95 15.31 -0.07
CA SER A 95 11.83 16.28 -0.68
C SER A 95 12.28 15.96 -2.11
N ASP A 96 12.31 14.69 -2.49
CA ASP A 96 12.77 14.27 -3.84
C ASP A 96 11.61 13.65 -4.61
N ARG A 97 10.68 14.51 -5.06
CA ARG A 97 9.50 14.09 -5.80
C ARG A 97 9.84 13.96 -7.28
N PHE A 98 10.25 12.79 -7.70
CA PHE A 98 10.16 12.46 -9.12
C PHE A 98 8.71 12.68 -9.58
N ASN A 99 8.55 13.51 -10.60
CA ASN A 99 7.25 13.81 -11.17
C ASN A 99 7.17 13.29 -12.60
N ILE A 100 6.61 12.10 -12.76
CA ILE A 100 6.49 11.47 -14.08
C ILE A 100 5.70 12.35 -15.06
N TRP A 101 4.77 13.18 -14.56
CA TRP A 101 3.95 14.06 -15.40
C TRP A 101 4.77 15.10 -16.16
N GLN A 102 5.95 15.44 -15.68
CA GLN A 102 6.87 16.34 -16.38
C GLN A 102 7.59 15.65 -17.56
N HIS A 103 7.54 14.33 -17.60
CA HIS A 103 8.16 13.51 -18.63
C HIS A 103 7.18 12.91 -19.62
N LEU A 104 5.86 13.05 -19.35
CA LEU A 104 4.82 12.64 -20.29
C LEU A 104 4.53 13.76 -21.30
N ASP A 105 4.00 13.34 -22.46
CA ASP A 105 3.51 14.28 -23.46
C ASP A 105 2.37 15.12 -22.87
N GLN A 106 2.54 16.44 -22.91
CA GLN A 106 1.60 17.43 -22.34
C GLN A 106 0.23 17.39 -23.03
N THR A 107 0.14 16.80 -24.21
CA THR A 107 -1.13 16.65 -24.94
C THR A 107 -2.05 15.60 -24.36
N LEU A 108 -1.56 14.71 -23.51
CA LEU A 108 -2.32 13.60 -22.93
C LEU A 108 -3.40 14.04 -21.93
N SER A 109 -3.32 15.24 -21.37
CA SER A 109 -4.29 15.83 -20.44
C SER A 109 -4.77 14.84 -19.36
N PRO A 110 -3.91 14.28 -18.52
CA PRO A 110 -4.25 13.21 -17.60
C PRO A 110 -5.22 13.68 -16.51
N GLN A 111 -6.20 12.84 -16.18
CA GLN A 111 -7.08 13.05 -15.04
C GLN A 111 -6.45 12.42 -13.80
N LEU A 112 -6.20 13.24 -12.78
CA LEU A 112 -5.57 12.78 -11.54
C LEU A 112 -6.60 12.22 -10.56
N SER A 113 -6.22 11.12 -9.92
CA SER A 113 -6.97 10.42 -8.88
C SER A 113 -6.00 9.84 -7.85
N SER A 114 -6.51 9.01 -6.94
CA SER A 114 -5.68 8.32 -5.96
C SER A 114 -5.83 6.80 -6.12
N PHE A 115 -4.71 6.10 -5.98
CA PHE A 115 -4.65 4.65 -5.82
C PHE A 115 -3.94 4.35 -4.50
N TYR A 116 -4.67 3.97 -3.47
CA TYR A 116 -4.15 3.71 -2.12
C TYR A 116 -3.22 4.82 -1.59
N GLY A 117 -3.59 6.09 -1.79
CA GLY A 117 -2.80 7.25 -1.36
C GLY A 117 -1.65 7.65 -2.30
N TYR A 118 -1.42 6.91 -3.38
CA TYR A 118 -0.48 7.27 -4.45
C TYR A 118 -1.18 8.05 -5.55
N THR A 119 -0.48 8.97 -6.19
CA THR A 119 -1.03 9.71 -7.33
C THR A 119 -1.20 8.78 -8.53
N CYS A 120 -2.43 8.69 -9.02
CA CYS A 120 -2.79 7.93 -10.22
C CYS A 120 -3.29 8.89 -11.28
N ALA A 121 -2.75 8.80 -12.48
CA ALA A 121 -3.23 9.52 -13.65
C ALA A 121 -3.86 8.56 -14.65
N SER A 122 -5.02 8.95 -15.15
CA SER A 122 -5.75 8.26 -16.21
C SER A 122 -5.75 9.12 -17.46
N PHE A 123 -5.42 8.53 -18.60
CA PHE A 123 -5.39 9.22 -19.89
C PHE A 123 -5.67 8.22 -21.03
N THR A 124 -5.87 8.76 -22.23
CA THR A 124 -6.01 7.95 -23.44
C THR A 124 -4.74 8.09 -24.27
N PHE A 125 -4.16 6.98 -24.68
CA PHE A 125 -3.02 6.93 -25.60
C PHE A 125 -3.33 5.97 -26.74
N GLU A 126 -3.23 6.45 -27.96
CA GLU A 126 -3.55 5.68 -29.20
C GLU A 126 -4.91 4.95 -29.12
N GLY A 127 -5.93 5.60 -28.56
CA GLY A 127 -7.27 5.04 -28.40
C GLY A 127 -7.44 4.06 -27.22
N HIS A 128 -6.39 3.80 -26.45
CA HIS A 128 -6.41 2.92 -25.29
C HIS A 128 -6.46 3.70 -23.98
N SER A 129 -7.29 3.25 -23.04
CA SER A 129 -7.32 3.80 -21.67
C SER A 129 -6.08 3.32 -20.92
N CYS A 130 -5.29 4.26 -20.47
CA CYS A 130 -4.05 4.02 -19.74
C CYS A 130 -4.12 4.62 -18.32
N LYS A 131 -3.39 4.03 -17.40
CA LYS A 131 -3.19 4.54 -16.04
C LYS A 131 -1.72 4.44 -15.67
N ILE A 132 -1.23 5.45 -14.97
CA ILE A 132 0.10 5.42 -14.36
C ILE A 132 -0.07 5.78 -12.88
N VAL A 133 0.55 5.00 -12.00
CA VAL A 133 0.62 5.30 -10.56
C VAL A 133 2.05 5.68 -10.22
N GLN A 134 2.20 6.84 -9.61
CA GLN A 134 3.50 7.35 -9.22
C GLN A 134 3.82 6.96 -7.77
N PRO A 135 5.00 6.38 -7.49
CA PRO A 135 5.47 6.18 -6.13
C PRO A 135 5.71 7.54 -5.46
N LYS A 136 5.78 7.59 -4.14
CA LYS A 136 6.13 8.83 -3.40
C LYS A 136 7.59 9.22 -3.63
N HIS A 137 8.43 8.22 -3.77
CA HIS A 137 9.84 8.33 -4.17
C HIS A 137 10.15 7.29 -5.21
N ALA A 138 10.63 7.71 -6.35
CA ALA A 138 11.13 6.79 -7.36
C ALA A 138 12.46 6.18 -6.91
N ALA A 139 12.62 4.88 -7.06
CA ALA A 139 13.90 4.23 -6.87
C ALA A 139 14.90 4.66 -7.94
N LYS A 140 16.20 4.54 -7.62
CA LYS A 140 17.28 4.86 -8.57
C LYS A 140 17.10 4.08 -9.87
N GLY A 141 17.13 4.77 -10.98
CA GLY A 141 16.93 4.18 -12.31
C GLY A 141 15.47 4.13 -12.74
N HIS A 142 14.56 4.63 -11.92
CA HIS A 142 13.12 4.74 -12.20
C HIS A 142 12.51 3.42 -12.72
N PRO A 143 12.66 2.31 -11.97
CA PRO A 143 12.08 1.05 -12.39
C PRO A 143 10.57 1.17 -12.49
N TRP A 144 9.97 0.45 -13.40
CA TRP A 144 8.52 0.43 -13.59
C TRP A 144 8.00 -0.99 -13.75
N GLY A 145 6.74 -1.19 -13.38
CA GLY A 145 6.04 -2.44 -13.55
C GLY A 145 4.85 -2.27 -14.48
N TRP A 146 4.58 -3.27 -15.29
CA TRP A 146 3.40 -3.28 -16.16
C TRP A 146 2.34 -4.22 -15.60
N ARG A 147 1.12 -3.69 -15.42
CA ARG A 147 -0.08 -4.48 -15.13
C ARG A 147 -1.09 -4.37 -16.27
N ALA A 148 -1.21 -5.42 -17.06
CA ALA A 148 -2.04 -5.41 -18.27
C ALA A 148 -3.55 -5.57 -18.00
N ARG A 149 -3.94 -6.20 -16.87
CA ARG A 149 -5.34 -6.53 -16.53
C ARG A 149 -5.58 -6.47 -15.01
N PHE A 150 -6.86 -6.60 -14.62
CA PHE A 150 -7.29 -6.72 -13.22
C PHE A 150 -6.91 -5.52 -12.35
N TRP A 151 -7.15 -4.32 -12.86
CA TRP A 151 -6.90 -3.09 -12.11
C TRP A 151 -7.58 -3.12 -10.74
N GLY A 152 -6.80 -2.94 -9.67
CA GLY A 152 -7.28 -2.91 -8.30
C GLY A 152 -7.65 -4.28 -7.71
N HIS A 153 -7.53 -5.37 -8.46
CA HIS A 153 -7.70 -6.72 -7.93
C HIS A 153 -6.38 -7.23 -7.36
N GLU A 154 -6.39 -7.72 -6.12
CA GLU A 154 -5.19 -8.18 -5.40
C GLU A 154 -4.04 -7.15 -5.47
N PRO A 155 -4.23 -5.94 -4.92
CA PRO A 155 -3.32 -4.81 -5.13
C PRO A 155 -2.03 -4.89 -4.31
N GLN A 156 -1.83 -5.94 -3.50
CA GLN A 156 -0.73 -6.06 -2.55
C GLN A 156 0.64 -5.95 -3.21
N ALA A 157 0.81 -6.63 -4.36
CA ALA A 157 2.05 -6.57 -5.13
C ALA A 157 2.30 -5.17 -5.69
N ASP A 158 1.24 -4.52 -6.22
CA ASP A 158 1.33 -3.16 -6.75
C ASP A 158 1.73 -2.17 -5.65
N ILE A 159 1.09 -2.29 -4.48
CA ILE A 159 1.38 -1.44 -3.32
C ILE A 159 2.83 -1.65 -2.83
N ASP A 160 3.30 -2.89 -2.77
CA ASP A 160 4.68 -3.18 -2.37
C ASP A 160 5.71 -2.61 -3.37
N LEU A 161 5.44 -2.72 -4.66
CA LEU A 161 6.27 -2.12 -5.71
C LEU A 161 6.31 -0.59 -5.59
N LEU A 162 5.15 0.05 -5.41
CA LEU A 162 5.08 1.50 -5.17
C LEU A 162 5.85 1.94 -3.92
N GLN A 163 5.79 1.15 -2.84
CA GLN A 163 6.56 1.41 -1.62
C GLN A 163 8.07 1.28 -1.84
N ARG A 164 8.49 0.46 -2.79
CA ARG A 164 9.91 0.31 -3.20
C ARG A 164 10.33 1.33 -4.26
N GLY A 165 9.44 2.21 -4.69
CA GLY A 165 9.72 3.27 -5.63
C GLY A 165 9.60 2.89 -7.11
N PHE A 166 8.91 1.80 -7.42
CA PHE A 166 8.54 1.45 -8.79
C PHE A 166 7.37 2.31 -9.28
N LEU A 167 7.39 2.61 -10.57
CA LEU A 167 6.31 3.28 -11.30
C LEU A 167 5.31 2.26 -11.81
#